data_f9c552daafeed7a6f0e9f8bc76c451cd
#
_entry.id   f9c552daafeed7a6f0e9f8bc76c451cd
#
_cell.length_a   1.000
_cell.length_b   1.000
_cell.length_c   1.000
_cell.angle_alpha   90.00
_cell.angle_beta   90.00
_cell.angle_gamma   90.00
#
_symmetry.space_group_name_H-M   'P 1'
#
loop_
_entity.id
_entity.type
_entity.pdbx_description
1 polymer ?
#
loop_
_entity_poly.entity_id
_entity_poly.type
_entity_poly.pdbx_seq_one_letter_code
_entity_poly.pdbx_strand_id
1 'polypeptide(L)'
;ALGEANTIVDAKRNRITNNRRLTEVLYRAPGSSTWEKKDWDWALSEIAKRIKKTRDETFEEYDENGVRVNRTQAIAHLGSASVDNEENYIMHKMLRAIGVVNIDHHARL
;
A
#
# COMPACT_ATOMS: atom_id res chain seq x y z
N ALA A 1 -9.10 17.81 5.53
CA ALA A 1 -7.83 17.44 6.19
C ALA A 1 -6.71 17.11 5.19
N LEU A 2 -6.96 16.32 4.13
CA LEU A 2 -5.92 15.98 3.14
C LEU A 2 -5.53 17.16 2.25
N GLY A 3 -6.44 18.07 1.95
CA GLY A 3 -6.15 19.29 1.19
C GLY A 3 -5.19 20.23 1.91
N GLU A 4 -5.22 20.26 3.23
CA GLU A 4 -4.33 21.09 4.04
C GLU A 4 -2.91 20.51 4.14
N ALA A 5 -2.76 19.19 4.03
CA ALA A 5 -1.44 18.56 4.04
C ALA A 5 -0.61 18.91 2.79
N ASN A 6 -1.25 19.20 1.67
CA ASN A 6 -0.58 19.45 0.39
C ASN A 6 -0.24 20.92 0.15
N THR A 7 -1.02 21.83 0.72
CA THR A 7 -0.84 23.27 0.56
C THR A 7 -0.93 24.00 1.89
N ILE A 8 -0.19 25.08 2.01
CA ILE A 8 -0.29 26.06 3.09
C ILE A 8 -0.60 27.42 2.49
N VAL A 9 -1.06 28.34 3.32
CA VAL A 9 -1.34 29.72 2.90
C VAL A 9 -0.18 30.60 3.36
N ASP A 10 0.41 31.35 2.45
CA ASP A 10 1.44 32.33 2.75
C ASP A 10 0.85 33.61 3.41
N ALA A 11 1.71 34.53 3.82
CA ALA A 11 1.30 35.78 4.44
C ALA A 11 0.42 36.66 3.53
N LYS A 12 0.43 36.43 2.21
CA LYS A 12 -0.41 37.13 1.22
C LYS A 12 -1.68 36.35 0.86
N ARG A 13 -1.99 35.28 1.60
CA ARG A 13 -3.13 34.38 1.38
C ARG A 13 -3.11 33.60 0.06
N ASN A 14 -1.97 33.45 -0.59
CA ASN A 14 -1.82 32.56 -1.72
C ASN A 14 -1.63 31.12 -1.24
N ARG A 15 -2.20 30.16 -1.96
CA ARG A 15 -1.93 28.75 -1.71
C ARG A 15 -0.57 28.39 -2.29
N ILE A 16 0.33 27.92 -1.43
CA ILE A 16 1.65 27.44 -1.81
C ILE A 16 1.80 25.97 -1.41
N THR A 17 2.69 25.26 -2.08
CA THR A 17 2.98 23.86 -1.73
C THR A 17 3.56 23.81 -0.31
N ASN A 18 3.03 22.90 0.51
CA ASN A 18 3.56 22.68 1.84
C ASN A 18 4.96 22.05 1.74
N ASN A 19 5.99 22.77 2.17
CA ASN A 19 7.37 22.29 2.16
C ASN A 19 7.64 21.11 3.12
N ARG A 20 6.69 20.81 4.01
CA ARG A 20 6.71 19.63 4.90
C ARG A 20 6.10 18.39 4.25
N ARG A 21 5.55 18.54 3.03
CA ARG A 21 4.99 17.41 2.28
C ARG A 21 6.09 16.43 1.92
N LEU A 22 5.84 15.16 2.16
CA LEU A 22 6.69 14.07 1.72
C LEU A 22 6.55 13.92 0.20
N THR A 23 7.64 14.13 -0.55
CA THR A 23 7.66 14.09 -2.02
C THR A 23 8.53 12.95 -2.57
N GLU A 24 9.22 12.24 -1.69
CA GLU A 24 10.18 11.20 -2.05
C GLU A 24 9.90 9.92 -1.26
N VAL A 25 10.32 8.78 -1.79
CA VAL A 25 10.28 7.54 -1.05
C VAL A 25 11.37 7.56 0.02
N LEU A 26 10.95 7.32 1.26
CA LEU A 26 11.86 7.18 2.39
C LEU A 26 11.91 5.72 2.84
N TYR A 27 13.10 5.18 2.89
CA TYR A 27 13.38 3.84 3.36
C TYR A 27 14.20 3.87 4.66
N ARG A 28 13.84 3.01 5.59
CA ARG A 28 14.63 2.77 6.80
C ARG A 28 14.94 1.29 6.89
N ALA A 29 16.22 0.96 6.84
CA ALA A 29 16.67 -0.43 6.98
C ALA A 29 16.32 -1.01 8.37
N PRO A 30 16.09 -2.31 8.49
CA PRO A 30 15.90 -2.97 9.78
C PRO A 30 17.05 -2.65 10.74
N GLY A 31 16.73 -2.22 11.96
CA GLY A 31 17.72 -1.84 12.98
C GLY A 31 18.36 -0.45 12.78
N SER A 32 18.09 0.25 11.68
CA SER A 32 18.59 1.61 11.46
C SER A 32 17.69 2.65 12.11
N SER A 33 18.28 3.74 12.58
CA SER A 33 17.58 4.95 13.04
C SER A 33 17.48 6.04 11.96
N THR A 34 18.17 5.85 10.82
CA THR A 34 18.25 6.85 9.75
C THR A 34 17.33 6.50 8.59
N TRP A 35 16.78 7.55 7.95
CA TRP A 35 15.97 7.43 6.76
C TRP A 35 16.81 7.75 5.53
N GLU A 36 16.70 6.92 4.50
CA GLU A 36 17.37 7.07 3.21
C GLU A 36 16.33 7.38 2.13
N LYS A 37 16.66 8.32 1.25
CA LYS A 37 15.86 8.58 0.06
C LYS A 37 16.11 7.49 -0.98
N LYS A 38 15.03 6.98 -1.56
CA LYS A 38 15.08 5.99 -2.65
C LYS A 38 14.20 6.48 -3.80
N ASP A 39 14.51 6.04 -5.01
CA ASP A 39 13.65 6.26 -6.15
C ASP A 39 12.45 5.31 -6.16
N TRP A 40 11.47 5.62 -7.01
CA TRP A 40 10.26 4.82 -7.12
C TRP A 40 10.50 3.43 -7.73
N ASP A 41 11.42 3.30 -8.67
CA ASP A 41 11.71 2.03 -9.34
C ASP A 41 12.31 1.04 -8.35
N TRP A 42 13.23 1.50 -7.50
CA TRP A 42 13.76 0.71 -6.40
C TRP A 42 12.65 0.30 -5.43
N ALA A 43 11.82 1.26 -5.01
CA ALA A 43 10.77 0.99 -4.02
C ALA A 43 9.74 -0.02 -4.53
N LEU A 44 9.24 0.17 -5.74
CA LEU A 44 8.28 -0.74 -6.36
C LEU A 44 8.87 -2.13 -6.56
N SER A 45 10.14 -2.23 -6.97
CA SER A 45 10.84 -3.50 -7.13
C SER A 45 10.98 -4.24 -5.81
N GLU A 46 11.33 -3.55 -4.72
CA GLU A 46 11.47 -4.18 -3.40
C GLU A 46 10.12 -4.61 -2.83
N ILE A 47 9.06 -3.81 -3.01
CA ILE A 47 7.70 -4.18 -2.62
C ILE A 47 7.24 -5.42 -3.40
N ALA A 48 7.42 -5.42 -4.72
CA ALA A 48 7.02 -6.53 -5.57
C ALA A 48 7.75 -7.83 -5.22
N LYS A 49 9.07 -7.77 -4.95
CA LYS A 49 9.86 -8.93 -4.50
C LYS A 49 9.32 -9.51 -3.19
N ARG A 50 8.99 -8.65 -2.22
CA ARG A 50 8.46 -9.08 -0.92
C ARG A 50 7.09 -9.72 -1.05
N ILE A 51 6.18 -9.10 -1.80
CA ILE A 51 4.85 -9.63 -2.08
C ILE A 51 4.98 -10.99 -2.78
N LYS A 52 5.79 -11.06 -3.84
CA LYS A 52 6.01 -12.30 -4.58
C LYS A 52 6.58 -13.40 -3.68
N LYS A 53 7.61 -13.11 -2.90
CA LYS A 53 8.22 -14.08 -1.98
C LYS A 53 7.19 -14.63 -1.00
N THR A 54 6.47 -13.74 -0.28
CA THR A 54 5.47 -14.16 0.70
C THR A 54 4.36 -14.97 0.06
N ARG A 55 3.89 -14.54 -1.11
CA ARG A 55 2.87 -15.26 -1.86
C ARG A 55 3.35 -16.66 -2.26
N ASP A 56 4.53 -16.76 -2.88
CA ASP A 56 5.06 -18.05 -3.38
C ASP A 56 5.30 -19.05 -2.24
N GLU A 57 5.65 -18.57 -1.04
CA GLU A 57 5.87 -19.40 0.15
C GLU A 57 4.57 -19.83 0.84
N THR A 58 3.45 -19.12 0.63
CA THR A 58 2.22 -19.30 1.43
C THR A 58 0.97 -19.48 0.58
N PHE A 59 1.11 -19.66 -0.74
CA PHE A 59 -0.03 -19.85 -1.63
C PHE A 59 -0.60 -21.25 -1.50
N GLU A 60 -1.90 -21.32 -1.26
CA GLU A 60 -2.67 -22.55 -1.16
C GLU A 60 -3.56 -22.68 -2.40
N GLU A 61 -3.33 -23.67 -3.25
CA GLU A 61 -4.23 -23.96 -4.37
C GLU A 61 -5.49 -24.67 -3.90
N TYR A 62 -5.32 -25.61 -2.99
CA TYR A 62 -6.42 -26.38 -2.37
C TYR A 62 -6.35 -26.26 -0.85
N ASP A 63 -7.49 -26.26 -0.19
CA ASP A 63 -7.56 -26.32 1.26
C ASP A 63 -7.43 -27.79 1.78
N GLU A 64 -7.47 -27.95 3.10
CA GLU A 64 -7.38 -29.25 3.77
C GLU A 64 -8.53 -30.22 3.42
N ASN A 65 -9.65 -29.72 2.88
CA ASN A 65 -10.80 -30.49 2.43
C ASN A 65 -10.74 -30.80 0.92
N GLY A 66 -9.68 -30.40 0.22
CA GLY A 66 -9.52 -30.60 -1.22
C GLY A 66 -10.32 -29.60 -2.08
N VAL A 67 -10.86 -28.54 -1.47
CA VAL A 67 -11.57 -27.48 -2.20
C VAL A 67 -10.56 -26.49 -2.78
N ARG A 68 -10.73 -26.14 -4.05
CA ARG A 68 -9.86 -25.18 -4.73
C ARG A 68 -10.09 -23.76 -4.22
N VAL A 69 -9.09 -23.17 -3.58
CA VAL A 69 -9.19 -21.88 -2.91
C VAL A 69 -8.30 -20.79 -3.55
N ASN A 70 -7.18 -21.15 -4.15
CA ASN A 70 -6.23 -20.22 -4.82
C ASN A 70 -5.94 -18.96 -3.98
N ARG A 71 -5.50 -19.13 -2.74
CA ARG A 71 -5.37 -18.03 -1.77
C ARG A 71 -4.00 -17.94 -1.12
N THR A 72 -3.69 -16.76 -0.59
CA THR A 72 -2.69 -16.57 0.46
C THR A 72 -3.30 -15.84 1.65
N GLN A 73 -3.07 -16.33 2.85
CA GLN A 73 -3.54 -15.74 4.10
C GLN A 73 -2.45 -14.91 4.80
N ALA A 74 -1.21 -14.98 4.31
CA ALA A 74 -0.07 -14.28 4.90
C ALA A 74 0.04 -12.81 4.48
N ILE A 75 -0.82 -12.36 3.57
CA ILE A 75 -0.90 -10.97 3.12
C ILE A 75 -2.27 -10.42 3.46
N ALA A 76 -2.31 -9.23 4.05
CA ALA A 76 -3.53 -8.49 4.32
C ALA A 76 -3.46 -7.09 3.72
N HIS A 77 -4.60 -6.55 3.35
CA HIS A 77 -4.76 -5.17 2.88
C HIS A 77 -5.80 -4.45 3.70
N LEU A 78 -5.44 -3.27 4.17
CA LEU A 78 -6.33 -2.32 4.82
C LEU A 78 -6.44 -1.06 3.97
N GLY A 79 -7.59 -0.88 3.34
CA GLY A 79 -7.86 0.27 2.46
C GLY A 79 -8.15 1.57 3.22
N SER A 80 -8.26 2.66 2.46
CA SER A 80 -8.51 4.01 2.94
C SER A 80 -9.86 4.55 2.44
N ALA A 81 -10.53 5.37 3.25
CA ALA A 81 -11.71 6.13 2.83
C ALA A 81 -11.36 7.36 1.95
N SER A 82 -10.08 7.63 1.75
CA SER A 82 -9.60 8.82 1.05
C SER A 82 -9.22 8.55 -0.41
N VAL A 83 -9.66 7.43 -0.96
CA VAL A 83 -9.48 7.02 -2.36
C VAL A 83 -10.84 6.93 -3.05
N ASP A 84 -10.86 7.12 -4.36
CA ASP A 84 -12.09 7.04 -5.14
C ASP A 84 -12.54 5.57 -5.42
N ASN A 85 -13.69 5.42 -6.06
CA ASN A 85 -14.27 4.10 -6.33
C ASN A 85 -13.43 3.31 -7.33
N GLU A 86 -12.85 3.97 -8.32
CA GLU A 86 -12.00 3.37 -9.36
C GLU A 86 -10.71 2.83 -8.75
N GLU A 87 -10.07 3.58 -7.87
CA GLU A 87 -8.87 3.15 -7.13
C GLU A 87 -9.17 1.94 -6.25
N ASN A 88 -10.28 1.97 -5.51
CA ASN A 88 -10.73 0.84 -4.68
C ASN A 88 -10.99 -0.40 -5.53
N TYR A 89 -11.66 -0.25 -6.69
CA TYR A 89 -11.97 -1.35 -7.59
C TYR A 89 -10.69 -1.99 -8.15
N ILE A 90 -9.76 -1.19 -8.66
CA ILE A 90 -8.49 -1.68 -9.25
C ILE A 90 -7.65 -2.36 -8.18
N MET A 91 -7.54 -1.76 -6.99
CA MET A 91 -6.80 -2.34 -5.88
C MET A 91 -7.38 -3.69 -5.46
N HIS A 92 -8.69 -3.77 -5.26
CA HIS A 92 -9.37 -5.01 -4.89
C HIS A 92 -9.19 -6.10 -5.96
N LYS A 93 -9.34 -5.74 -7.23
CA LYS A 93 -9.14 -6.66 -8.36
C LYS A 93 -7.71 -7.20 -8.42
N MET A 94 -6.71 -6.33 -8.24
CA MET A 94 -5.30 -6.72 -8.20
C MET A 94 -5.01 -7.69 -7.03
N LEU A 95 -5.48 -7.35 -5.83
CA LEU A 95 -5.28 -8.18 -4.63
C LEU A 95 -5.90 -9.56 -4.80
N ARG A 96 -7.12 -9.63 -5.33
CA ARG A 96 -7.79 -10.92 -5.63
C ARG A 96 -7.05 -11.72 -6.69
N ALA A 97 -6.52 -11.07 -7.72
CA ALA A 97 -5.74 -11.74 -8.79
C ALA A 97 -4.47 -12.42 -8.26
N ILE A 98 -3.85 -11.88 -7.21
CA ILE A 98 -2.67 -12.50 -6.56
C ILE A 98 -3.03 -13.44 -5.40
N GLY A 99 -4.33 -13.63 -5.12
CA GLY A 99 -4.83 -14.58 -4.12
C GLY A 99 -4.98 -14.03 -2.70
N VAL A 100 -4.88 -12.73 -2.48
CA VAL A 100 -5.10 -12.12 -1.16
C VAL A 100 -6.57 -12.17 -0.80
N VAL A 101 -6.89 -12.74 0.36
CA VAL A 101 -8.27 -12.88 0.88
C VAL A 101 -8.58 -11.92 2.02
N ASN A 102 -7.56 -11.50 2.76
CA ASN A 102 -7.69 -10.60 3.90
C ASN A 102 -7.68 -9.14 3.39
N ILE A 103 -8.84 -8.67 2.96
CA ILE A 103 -9.04 -7.32 2.43
C ILE A 103 -10.10 -6.63 3.26
N ASP A 104 -9.75 -5.53 3.89
CA ASP A 104 -10.67 -4.71 4.66
C ASP A 104 -10.44 -3.21 4.41
N HIS A 105 -11.30 -2.39 5.00
CA HIS A 105 -11.33 -0.97 4.79
C HIS A 105 -11.55 -0.25 6.12
N HIS A 106 -10.79 0.79 6.40
CA HIS A 106 -10.81 1.42 7.72
C HIS A 106 -12.18 2.01 8.08
N ALA A 107 -12.98 2.46 7.11
CA ALA A 107 -14.32 2.99 7.37
C ALA A 107 -15.34 1.92 7.76
N ARG A 108 -14.99 0.64 7.61
CA ARG A 108 -15.82 -0.50 8.01
C ARG A 108 -15.52 -0.99 9.43
N LEU A 109 -14.32 -0.73 9.92
CA LEU A 109 -13.83 -1.18 11.23
C LEU A 109 -14.39 -0.34 12.39
#